data_292f0947174e7544de351c9118ad2fa0
#
_entry.id   292f0947174e7544de351c9118ad2fa0
#
_cell.length_a   1.000
_cell.length_b   1.000
_cell.length_c   1.000
_cell.angle_alpha   90.00
_cell.angle_beta   90.00
_cell.angle_gamma   90.00
#
_symmetry.space_group_name_H-M   'P 1'
#
loop_
_entity.id
_entity.type
_entity.pdbx_description
1 polymer ?
#
loop_
_entity_poly.entity_id
_entity_poly.type
_entity_poly.pdbx_seq_one_letter_code
_entity_poly.pdbx_strand_id
1 'polypeptide(L)'
;MVGKRIGLIDVDSHNFPNIPLMKLSAWHKKQGDSVEWYEQMKHGFPFEPLDRVYMSKVFSFTPDYEYFVNADEVIKGGSGYCIELKDGREVYNAEKDGQLPQEIEHIYPDYSLYPELTKDTAYGFMSRGCPRGCNFCHVEAKEGRAAKKVADLSEFWNGQKYIKLLDQNPVACREWRDIFRQLEQSGAWVDFTQGLDIRLMTQEKIAELMKIKVEQVHFAWDN
;
A
#
# COMPACT_ATOMS: atom_id res chain seq x y z
N MET A 1 -9.75 16.74 -25.54
CA MET A 1 -8.52 17.22 -24.85
C MET A 1 -7.50 16.11 -25.01
N VAL A 2 -6.24 16.45 -25.31
CA VAL A 2 -5.16 15.45 -25.34
C VAL A 2 -4.92 15.03 -23.87
N GLY A 3 -4.90 13.73 -23.59
CA GLY A 3 -4.59 13.21 -22.25
C GLY A 3 -3.18 13.60 -21.81
N LYS A 4 -2.96 13.69 -20.51
CA LYS A 4 -1.64 13.98 -19.94
C LYS A 4 -0.71 12.78 -20.07
N ARG A 5 0.60 13.07 -20.11
CA ARG A 5 1.67 12.07 -20.07
C ARG A 5 2.17 11.94 -18.64
N ILE A 6 1.93 10.80 -18.00
CA ILE A 6 2.22 10.54 -16.60
C ILE A 6 3.33 9.51 -16.47
N GLY A 7 4.40 9.88 -15.77
CA GLY A 7 5.48 8.96 -15.40
C GLY A 7 5.33 8.44 -13.98
N LEU A 8 5.79 7.20 -13.75
CA LEU A 8 5.82 6.58 -12.43
C LEU A 8 7.25 6.16 -12.09
N ILE A 9 7.68 6.44 -10.85
CA ILE A 9 8.96 5.98 -10.29
C ILE A 9 8.67 5.22 -8.99
N ASP A 10 8.97 3.93 -8.98
CA ASP A 10 8.99 3.11 -7.78
C ASP A 10 10.44 3.05 -7.27
N VAL A 11 10.69 3.72 -6.15
CA VAL A 11 12.05 3.89 -5.63
C VAL A 11 12.59 2.61 -5.00
N ASP A 12 11.74 1.89 -4.25
CA ASP A 12 12.24 0.82 -3.37
C ASP A 12 11.22 -0.27 -2.97
N SER A 13 10.16 -0.46 -3.71
CA SER A 13 9.12 -1.45 -3.31
C SER A 13 9.59 -2.91 -3.38
N HIS A 14 10.73 -3.18 -4.02
CA HIS A 14 11.39 -4.50 -4.15
C HIS A 14 10.42 -5.59 -4.69
N ASN A 15 10.12 -6.60 -3.87
CA ASN A 15 9.28 -7.75 -4.24
C ASN A 15 7.77 -7.54 -3.92
N PHE A 16 7.35 -6.31 -3.66
CA PHE A 16 5.95 -5.94 -3.46
C PHE A 16 5.52 -4.90 -4.49
N PRO A 17 4.28 -4.98 -5.00
CA PRO A 17 3.78 -3.92 -5.86
C PRO A 17 3.49 -2.65 -5.04
N ASN A 18 3.78 -1.49 -5.60
CA ASN A 18 3.50 -0.20 -4.98
C ASN A 18 2.02 0.17 -5.16
N ILE A 19 1.20 -0.06 -4.14
CA ILE A 19 -0.26 0.16 -4.21
C ILE A 19 -0.62 1.61 -4.58
N PRO A 20 -0.02 2.65 -3.98
CA PRO A 20 -0.25 4.03 -4.39
C PRO A 20 -0.03 4.28 -5.89
N LEU A 21 1.06 3.78 -6.46
CA LEU A 21 1.33 3.94 -7.90
C LEU A 21 0.32 3.19 -8.76
N MET A 22 -0.11 1.99 -8.34
CA MET A 22 -1.15 1.24 -9.04
C MET A 22 -2.50 1.97 -9.05
N LYS A 23 -2.88 2.61 -7.93
CA LYS A 23 -4.10 3.40 -7.82
C LYS A 23 -4.01 4.68 -8.66
N LEU A 24 -2.88 5.39 -8.62
CA LEU A 24 -2.61 6.55 -9.47
C LEU A 24 -2.67 6.19 -10.95
N SER A 25 -2.08 5.07 -11.35
CA SER A 25 -2.17 4.58 -12.73
C SER A 25 -3.61 4.33 -13.15
N ALA A 26 -4.38 3.60 -12.34
CA ALA A 26 -5.78 3.32 -12.62
C ALA A 26 -6.60 4.60 -12.77
N TRP A 27 -6.37 5.57 -11.89
CA TRP A 27 -7.08 6.86 -11.91
C TRP A 27 -6.76 7.66 -13.16
N HIS A 28 -5.48 7.83 -13.51
CA HIS A 28 -5.05 8.56 -14.71
C HIS A 28 -5.53 7.91 -16.01
N LYS A 29 -5.41 6.58 -16.11
CA LYS A 29 -5.94 5.84 -17.27
C LYS A 29 -7.45 6.04 -17.44
N LYS A 30 -8.20 6.08 -16.33
CA LYS A 30 -9.64 6.39 -16.36
C LYS A 30 -9.95 7.82 -16.84
N GLN A 31 -9.03 8.78 -16.65
CA GLN A 31 -9.14 10.13 -17.16
C GLN A 31 -8.74 10.24 -18.65
N GLY A 32 -8.21 9.18 -19.25
CA GLY A 32 -7.72 9.18 -20.62
C GLY A 32 -6.26 9.62 -20.76
N ASP A 33 -5.53 9.67 -19.65
CA ASP A 33 -4.09 9.97 -19.62
C ASP A 33 -3.27 8.74 -20.02
N SER A 34 -2.08 8.96 -20.59
CA SER A 34 -1.08 7.91 -20.79
C SER A 34 -0.24 7.75 -19.53
N VAL A 35 -0.04 6.52 -19.08
CA VAL A 35 0.75 6.21 -17.87
C VAL A 35 1.83 5.20 -18.22
N GLU A 36 3.07 5.52 -17.87
CA GLU A 36 4.23 4.65 -18.12
C GLU A 36 5.27 4.75 -17.00
N TRP A 37 6.15 3.74 -16.90
CA TRP A 37 7.30 3.84 -16.03
C TRP A 37 8.27 4.90 -16.54
N TYR A 38 8.75 5.75 -15.64
CA TYR A 38 9.76 6.74 -15.99
C TYR A 38 11.12 6.05 -16.21
N GLU A 39 11.65 6.19 -17.39
CA GLU A 39 12.96 5.69 -17.77
C GLU A 39 13.86 6.86 -18.20
N GLN A 40 15.01 7.03 -17.54
CA GLN A 40 15.94 8.13 -17.83
C GLN A 40 16.36 8.22 -19.30
N MET A 41 16.59 7.07 -19.93
CA MET A 41 17.01 6.98 -21.34
C MET A 41 15.89 7.36 -22.33
N LYS A 42 14.65 7.35 -21.92
CA LYS A 42 13.47 7.55 -22.76
C LYS A 42 12.77 8.89 -22.47
N HIS A 43 12.82 9.34 -21.23
CA HIS A 43 12.10 10.51 -20.76
C HIS A 43 13.01 11.64 -20.27
N GLY A 44 14.30 11.35 -19.95
CA GLY A 44 15.27 12.34 -19.53
C GLY A 44 15.62 13.35 -20.60
N PHE A 45 16.41 14.35 -20.26
CA PHE A 45 16.91 15.32 -21.26
C PHE A 45 17.69 14.61 -22.39
N PRO A 46 17.47 14.96 -23.69
CA PRO A 46 16.80 16.15 -24.21
C PRO A 46 15.34 15.94 -24.68
N PHE A 47 14.65 14.90 -24.23
CA PHE A 47 13.27 14.65 -24.65
C PHE A 47 12.29 15.67 -24.05
N GLU A 48 11.09 15.73 -24.63
CA GLU A 48 9.98 16.54 -24.11
C GLU A 48 9.63 16.11 -22.69
N PRO A 49 9.44 17.04 -21.74
CA PRO A 49 9.07 16.70 -20.37
C PRO A 49 7.73 15.97 -20.32
N LEU A 50 7.58 15.10 -19.31
CA LEU A 50 6.26 14.58 -18.96
C LEU A 50 5.45 15.65 -18.24
N ASP A 51 4.12 15.64 -18.36
CA ASP A 51 3.27 16.58 -17.63
C ASP A 51 3.40 16.39 -16.11
N ARG A 52 3.56 15.12 -15.67
CA ARG A 52 3.70 14.82 -14.25
C ARG A 52 4.43 13.49 -14.03
N VAL A 53 5.24 13.44 -12.98
CA VAL A 53 5.85 12.21 -12.49
C VAL A 53 5.48 12.00 -11.02
N TYR A 54 4.97 10.82 -10.70
CA TYR A 54 4.77 10.39 -9.31
C TYR A 54 5.94 9.49 -8.90
N MET A 55 6.53 9.83 -7.76
CA MET A 55 7.64 9.09 -7.19
C MET A 55 7.24 8.54 -5.82
N SER A 56 7.25 7.23 -5.65
CA SER A 56 6.86 6.58 -4.40
C SER A 56 8.04 5.86 -3.76
N LYS A 57 8.24 6.13 -2.47
CA LYS A 57 9.26 5.49 -1.64
C LYS A 57 8.62 4.90 -0.38
N VAL A 58 8.94 3.64 -0.06
CA VAL A 58 8.36 2.90 1.05
C VAL A 58 9.20 3.01 2.32
N PHE A 59 10.53 2.86 2.20
CA PHE A 59 11.44 2.78 3.35
C PHE A 59 12.19 4.10 3.59
N SER A 60 12.25 4.52 4.85
CA SER A 60 12.92 5.76 5.29
C SER A 60 14.42 5.73 5.02
N PHE A 61 15.05 4.57 5.12
CA PHE A 61 16.49 4.36 4.98
C PHE A 61 16.98 4.18 3.54
N THR A 62 16.10 4.00 2.57
CA THR A 62 16.49 3.89 1.16
C THR A 62 16.92 5.25 0.64
N PRO A 63 18.04 5.36 -0.11
CA PRO A 63 18.41 6.57 -0.82
C PRO A 63 17.28 7.03 -1.74
N ASP A 64 17.17 8.34 -1.95
CA ASP A 64 16.21 8.88 -2.92
C ASP A 64 16.68 8.62 -4.35
N TYR A 65 15.76 8.80 -5.30
CA TYR A 65 16.09 8.76 -6.72
C TYR A 65 17.06 9.90 -7.06
N GLU A 66 18.27 9.55 -7.54
CA GLU A 66 19.39 10.50 -7.65
C GLU A 66 19.41 11.27 -8.98
N TYR A 67 18.67 10.80 -9.98
CA TYR A 67 18.72 11.40 -11.32
C TYR A 67 17.70 12.54 -11.45
N PHE A 68 18.02 13.49 -12.35
CA PHE A 68 17.07 14.54 -12.72
C PHE A 68 15.83 13.93 -13.38
N VAL A 69 14.65 14.33 -12.90
CA VAL A 69 13.35 13.91 -13.46
C VAL A 69 12.85 15.01 -14.39
N ASN A 70 12.76 14.70 -15.68
CA ASN A 70 12.31 15.62 -16.71
C ASN A 70 10.78 15.62 -16.80
N ALA A 71 10.15 16.44 -15.98
CA ALA A 71 8.69 16.61 -15.90
C ALA A 71 8.34 18.02 -15.47
N ASP A 72 7.17 18.50 -15.85
CA ASP A 72 6.65 19.80 -15.42
C ASP A 72 6.32 19.80 -13.92
N GLU A 73 5.88 18.66 -13.41
CA GLU A 73 5.56 18.48 -12.00
C GLU A 73 6.06 17.10 -11.49
N VAL A 74 6.74 17.09 -10.32
CA VAL A 74 7.16 15.86 -9.63
C VAL A 74 6.50 15.81 -8.27
N ILE A 75 5.69 14.77 -8.03
CA ILE A 75 4.99 14.55 -6.77
C ILE A 75 5.61 13.35 -6.06
N LYS A 76 6.14 13.57 -4.86
CA LYS A 76 6.72 12.55 -4.00
C LYS A 76 5.71 12.08 -2.95
N GLY A 77 5.64 10.77 -2.71
CA GLY A 77 4.75 10.18 -1.71
C GLY A 77 5.25 8.84 -1.17
N GLY A 78 4.52 8.31 -0.20
CA GLY A 78 4.85 7.07 0.48
C GLY A 78 5.59 7.26 1.80
N SER A 79 5.63 6.20 2.61
CA SER A 79 6.16 6.22 3.99
C SER A 79 7.62 6.65 4.05
N GLY A 80 8.43 6.30 3.04
CA GLY A 80 9.84 6.64 2.98
C GLY A 80 10.13 8.14 2.87
N TYR A 81 9.14 8.97 2.52
CA TYR A 81 9.28 10.42 2.51
C TYR A 81 8.75 11.10 3.77
N CYS A 82 7.73 10.51 4.43
CA CYS A 82 7.14 11.10 5.63
C CYS A 82 7.62 10.47 6.94
N ILE A 83 8.41 9.41 6.89
CA ILE A 83 9.10 8.84 8.05
C ILE A 83 10.57 9.25 7.97
N GLU A 84 11.03 10.03 8.96
CA GLU A 84 12.40 10.51 9.05
C GLU A 84 13.16 9.72 10.11
N LEU A 85 14.44 9.40 9.85
CA LEU A 85 15.30 8.81 10.84
C LEU A 85 15.98 9.92 11.64
N LYS A 86 15.61 10.10 12.92
CA LYS A 86 16.20 11.08 13.85
C LYS A 86 16.77 10.35 15.06
N ASP A 87 18.06 10.49 15.31
CA ASP A 87 18.76 9.86 16.44
C ASP A 87 18.52 8.33 16.50
N GLY A 88 18.50 7.67 15.34
CA GLY A 88 18.26 6.22 15.22
C GLY A 88 16.82 5.78 15.43
N ARG A 89 15.86 6.70 15.48
CA ARG A 89 14.42 6.42 15.62
C ARG A 89 13.64 6.95 14.43
N GLU A 90 12.66 6.20 14.01
CA GLU A 90 11.70 6.63 13.00
C GLU A 90 10.72 7.65 13.60
N VAL A 91 10.65 8.83 12.98
CA VAL A 91 9.75 9.92 13.39
C VAL A 91 8.86 10.29 12.21
N TYR A 92 7.54 10.22 12.43
CA TYR A 92 6.57 10.63 11.43
C TYR A 92 6.51 12.16 11.30
N ASN A 93 6.52 12.64 10.05
CA ASN A 93 6.36 14.04 9.69
C ASN A 93 5.08 14.21 8.84
N ALA A 94 4.03 14.72 9.46
CA ALA A 94 2.72 14.89 8.82
C ALA A 94 2.73 15.89 7.64
N GLU A 95 3.65 16.88 7.64
CA GLU A 95 3.76 17.86 6.55
C GLU A 95 4.29 17.23 5.25
N LYS A 96 4.99 16.10 5.36
CA LYS A 96 5.54 15.34 4.23
C LYS A 96 4.68 14.14 3.84
N ASP A 97 3.55 13.91 4.50
CA ASP A 97 2.68 12.78 4.19
C ASP A 97 1.75 13.13 3.01
N GLY A 98 2.16 12.73 1.82
CA GLY A 98 1.37 12.83 0.60
C GLY A 98 0.29 11.75 0.53
N GLN A 99 -0.79 11.89 1.30
CA GLN A 99 -1.93 10.97 1.24
C GLN A 99 -2.65 11.08 -0.10
N LEU A 100 -3.13 9.95 -0.61
CA LEU A 100 -3.95 9.94 -1.81
C LEU A 100 -5.33 10.58 -1.52
N PRO A 101 -5.87 11.39 -2.45
CA PRO A 101 -7.27 11.80 -2.39
C PRO A 101 -8.21 10.59 -2.30
N GLN A 102 -9.34 10.74 -1.61
CA GLN A 102 -10.28 9.62 -1.40
C GLN A 102 -10.74 8.97 -2.70
N GLU A 103 -10.97 9.76 -3.75
CA GLU A 103 -11.36 9.27 -5.07
C GLU A 103 -10.30 8.37 -5.73
N ILE A 104 -9.03 8.51 -5.35
CA ILE A 104 -7.92 7.66 -5.79
C ILE A 104 -7.72 6.51 -4.80
N GLU A 105 -7.88 6.76 -3.49
CA GLU A 105 -7.70 5.74 -2.45
C GLU A 105 -8.67 4.56 -2.64
N HIS A 106 -9.89 4.80 -3.11
CA HIS A 106 -10.92 3.78 -3.32
C HIS A 106 -11.02 3.24 -4.76
N ILE A 107 -10.06 3.56 -5.62
CA ILE A 107 -10.04 2.99 -6.99
C ILE A 107 -9.38 1.61 -6.98
N TYR A 108 -9.93 0.69 -7.80
CA TYR A 108 -9.33 -0.63 -8.01
C TYR A 108 -7.93 -0.49 -8.61
N PRO A 109 -6.89 -1.12 -8.02
CA PRO A 109 -5.50 -0.94 -8.45
C PRO A 109 -5.24 -1.45 -9.87
N ASP A 110 -4.37 -0.77 -10.58
CA ASP A 110 -3.89 -1.22 -11.89
C ASP A 110 -2.82 -2.31 -11.74
N TYR A 111 -3.27 -3.54 -11.66
CA TYR A 111 -2.39 -4.71 -11.53
C TYR A 111 -1.46 -4.93 -12.72
N SER A 112 -1.74 -4.30 -13.88
CA SER A 112 -0.89 -4.44 -15.07
C SER A 112 0.49 -3.78 -14.92
N LEU A 113 0.68 -2.92 -13.91
CA LEU A 113 1.98 -2.31 -13.62
C LEU A 113 3.02 -3.32 -13.10
N TYR A 114 2.57 -4.37 -12.41
CA TYR A 114 3.45 -5.37 -11.79
C TYR A 114 3.02 -6.80 -12.17
N PRO A 115 3.01 -7.16 -13.47
CA PRO A 115 2.38 -8.39 -13.96
C PRO A 115 2.95 -9.66 -13.30
N GLU A 116 4.25 -9.68 -13.02
CA GLU A 116 4.90 -10.85 -12.41
C GLU A 116 4.51 -11.05 -10.94
N LEU A 117 4.33 -9.95 -10.18
CA LEU A 117 3.98 -9.99 -8.76
C LEU A 117 2.49 -10.19 -8.53
N THR A 118 1.66 -9.79 -9.49
CA THR A 118 0.22 -9.66 -9.32
C THR A 118 -0.60 -10.62 -10.16
N LYS A 119 0.05 -11.54 -10.89
CA LYS A 119 -0.60 -12.49 -11.79
C LYS A 119 -1.79 -13.21 -11.17
N ASP A 120 -1.60 -13.76 -9.96
CA ASP A 120 -2.63 -14.51 -9.23
C ASP A 120 -2.85 -13.95 -7.80
N THR A 121 -2.27 -12.79 -7.48
CA THR A 121 -2.23 -12.24 -6.13
C THR A 121 -2.79 -10.82 -6.09
N ALA A 122 -3.76 -10.61 -5.21
CA ALA A 122 -4.26 -9.29 -4.84
C ALA A 122 -3.51 -8.74 -3.62
N TYR A 123 -3.32 -7.43 -3.60
CA TYR A 123 -2.64 -6.71 -2.52
C TYR A 123 -3.49 -5.54 -2.07
N GLY A 124 -3.70 -5.40 -0.76
CA GLY A 124 -4.46 -4.26 -0.26
C GLY A 124 -4.63 -4.23 1.24
N PHE A 125 -5.37 -3.23 1.68
CA PHE A 125 -5.71 -3.01 3.09
C PHE A 125 -7.23 -3.02 3.23
N MET A 126 -7.75 -3.77 4.20
CA MET A 126 -9.13 -3.66 4.65
C MET A 126 -9.25 -2.81 5.91
N SER A 127 -8.19 -2.78 6.73
CA SER A 127 -8.11 -1.90 7.90
C SER A 127 -6.74 -1.22 8.00
N ARG A 128 -6.72 -0.05 8.66
CA ARG A 128 -5.50 0.70 8.97
C ARG A 128 -5.51 1.14 10.43
N GLY A 129 -4.29 1.32 10.98
CA GLY A 129 -4.08 1.73 12.35
C GLY A 129 -3.88 0.55 13.31
N CYS A 130 -3.29 0.84 14.47
CA CYS A 130 -2.98 -0.16 15.48
C CYS A 130 -3.07 0.45 16.88
N PRO A 131 -3.75 -0.21 17.86
CA PRO A 131 -3.86 0.30 19.23
C PRO A 131 -2.56 0.15 20.04
N ARG A 132 -1.54 -0.50 19.47
CA ARG A 132 -0.25 -0.69 20.14
C ARG A 132 0.62 0.54 19.95
N GLY A 133 1.26 1.00 20.99
CA GLY A 133 2.25 2.08 20.95
C GLY A 133 3.66 1.52 21.02
N CYS A 134 4.04 0.60 20.13
CA CYS A 134 5.38 0.02 20.12
C CYS A 134 6.42 1.09 19.82
N ASN A 135 7.44 1.21 20.68
CA ASN A 135 8.45 2.29 20.63
C ASN A 135 9.24 2.37 19.30
N PHE A 136 9.26 1.29 18.53
CA PHE A 136 9.97 1.18 17.26
C PHE A 136 9.04 1.34 16.03
N CYS A 137 7.73 1.49 16.23
CA CYS A 137 6.73 1.43 15.17
C CYS A 137 6.11 2.82 14.92
N HIS A 138 6.09 3.25 13.68
CA HIS A 138 5.50 4.53 13.26
C HIS A 138 3.99 4.46 12.98
N VAL A 139 3.38 3.27 13.00
CA VAL A 139 1.96 3.07 12.64
C VAL A 139 1.03 3.92 13.51
N GLU A 140 1.27 4.00 14.83
CA GLU A 140 0.48 4.83 15.73
C GLU A 140 0.48 6.30 15.30
N ALA A 141 1.65 6.85 15.00
CA ALA A 141 1.80 8.25 14.65
C ALA A 141 1.20 8.58 13.27
N LYS A 142 1.32 7.65 12.31
CA LYS A 142 0.86 7.84 10.93
C LYS A 142 -0.61 7.46 10.72
N GLU A 143 -1.05 6.32 11.22
CA GLU A 143 -2.36 5.73 10.94
C GLU A 143 -3.33 5.85 12.15
N GLY A 144 -2.80 6.22 13.32
CA GLY A 144 -3.57 6.39 14.56
C GLY A 144 -3.66 5.12 15.42
N ARG A 145 -4.15 5.34 16.66
CA ARG A 145 -4.27 4.31 17.73
C ARG A 145 -5.48 3.38 17.60
N ALA A 146 -6.32 3.55 16.60
CA ALA A 146 -7.48 2.70 16.41
C ALA A 146 -7.38 1.99 15.06
N ALA A 147 -7.43 0.66 15.06
CA ALA A 147 -7.63 -0.07 13.83
C ALA A 147 -9.06 0.17 13.32
N LYS A 148 -9.18 0.77 12.14
CA LYS A 148 -10.44 1.13 11.50
C LYS A 148 -10.54 0.45 10.14
N LYS A 149 -11.72 -0.06 9.80
CA LYS A 149 -11.99 -0.53 8.45
C LYS A 149 -11.91 0.65 7.47
N VAL A 150 -11.14 0.48 6.38
CA VAL A 150 -10.90 1.51 5.36
C VAL A 150 -11.38 1.09 3.98
N ALA A 151 -11.53 -0.22 3.72
CA ALA A 151 -11.97 -0.70 2.42
C ALA A 151 -12.72 -2.05 2.55
N ASP A 152 -13.56 -2.34 1.57
CA ASP A 152 -14.06 -3.69 1.32
C ASP A 152 -13.08 -4.47 0.44
N LEU A 153 -13.10 -5.80 0.54
CA LEU A 153 -12.21 -6.66 -0.23
C LEU A 153 -12.36 -6.44 -1.76
N SER A 154 -13.55 -6.14 -2.22
CA SER A 154 -13.86 -5.87 -3.63
C SER A 154 -13.14 -4.63 -4.20
N GLU A 155 -12.59 -3.76 -3.36
CA GLU A 155 -11.85 -2.59 -3.81
C GLU A 155 -10.46 -2.94 -4.35
N PHE A 156 -9.94 -4.13 -4.03
CA PHE A 156 -8.63 -4.56 -4.51
C PHE A 156 -8.54 -6.03 -4.92
N TRP A 157 -9.58 -6.85 -4.70
CA TRP A 157 -9.63 -8.25 -5.10
C TRP A 157 -10.78 -8.49 -6.10
N ASN A 158 -10.51 -9.24 -7.16
CA ASN A 158 -11.49 -9.62 -8.17
C ASN A 158 -11.21 -11.05 -8.69
N GLY A 159 -11.20 -12.02 -7.77
CA GLY A 159 -11.06 -13.43 -8.12
C GLY A 159 -9.61 -13.96 -8.17
N GLN A 160 -8.60 -13.19 -7.78
CA GLN A 160 -7.23 -13.68 -7.65
C GLN A 160 -7.17 -14.84 -6.64
N LYS A 161 -6.29 -15.80 -6.92
CA LYS A 161 -6.13 -17.00 -6.09
C LYS A 161 -5.56 -16.71 -4.71
N TYR A 162 -4.71 -15.68 -4.61
CA TYR A 162 -4.03 -15.28 -3.39
C TYR A 162 -4.38 -13.84 -3.01
N ILE A 163 -4.42 -13.57 -1.71
CA ILE A 163 -4.58 -12.23 -1.14
C ILE A 163 -3.42 -11.99 -0.16
N LYS A 164 -2.63 -10.95 -0.39
CA LYS A 164 -1.70 -10.41 0.60
C LYS A 164 -2.35 -9.23 1.29
N LEU A 165 -2.84 -9.48 2.50
CA LEU A 165 -3.46 -8.47 3.33
C LEU A 165 -2.38 -7.70 4.08
N LEU A 166 -2.28 -6.40 3.80
CA LEU A 166 -1.23 -5.52 4.33
C LEU A 166 -1.64 -4.77 5.61
N ASP A 167 -2.77 -5.14 6.19
CA ASP A 167 -3.30 -4.57 7.41
C ASP A 167 -2.31 -4.71 8.59
N GLN A 168 -2.11 -3.64 9.33
CA GLN A 168 -1.17 -3.62 10.46
C GLN A 168 -1.66 -4.46 11.66
N ASN A 169 -2.99 -4.46 11.90
CA ASN A 169 -3.59 -5.25 12.99
C ASN A 169 -5.10 -5.45 12.77
N PRO A 170 -5.52 -6.29 11.82
CA PRO A 170 -6.93 -6.45 11.46
C PRO A 170 -7.78 -7.02 12.61
N VAL A 171 -7.18 -7.80 13.52
CA VAL A 171 -7.88 -8.36 14.69
C VAL A 171 -8.19 -7.32 15.77
N ALA A 172 -7.56 -6.15 15.71
CA ALA A 172 -7.87 -5.01 16.59
C ALA A 172 -9.01 -4.14 16.02
N CYS A 173 -9.37 -4.30 14.76
CA CYS A 173 -10.45 -3.57 14.13
C CYS A 173 -11.80 -3.95 14.74
N ARG A 174 -12.67 -2.97 14.97
CA ARG A 174 -14.03 -3.22 15.48
C ARG A 174 -14.84 -4.09 14.51
N GLU A 175 -14.62 -3.88 13.22
CA GLU A 175 -15.28 -4.58 12.12
C GLU A 175 -14.57 -5.88 11.70
N TRP A 176 -13.71 -6.45 12.54
CA TRP A 176 -12.93 -7.65 12.23
C TRP A 176 -13.78 -8.84 11.73
N ARG A 177 -15.02 -8.99 12.23
CA ARG A 177 -15.95 -10.05 11.77
C ARG A 177 -16.34 -9.86 10.31
N ASP A 178 -16.55 -8.63 9.89
CA ASP A 178 -16.88 -8.33 8.50
C ASP A 178 -15.67 -8.57 7.60
N ILE A 179 -14.48 -8.16 8.04
CA ILE A 179 -13.21 -8.44 7.34
C ILE A 179 -13.03 -9.95 7.15
N PHE A 180 -13.13 -10.73 8.21
CA PHE A 180 -12.94 -12.18 8.15
C PHE A 180 -13.99 -12.88 7.29
N ARG A 181 -15.25 -12.44 7.37
CA ARG A 181 -16.34 -12.95 6.53
C ARG A 181 -16.05 -12.72 5.03
N GLN A 182 -15.60 -11.54 4.66
CA GLN A 182 -15.26 -11.24 3.26
C GLN A 182 -14.08 -12.10 2.77
N LEU A 183 -13.06 -12.29 3.61
CA LEU A 183 -11.92 -13.16 3.30
C LEU A 183 -12.34 -14.64 3.18
N GLU A 184 -13.18 -15.14 4.07
CA GLU A 184 -13.76 -16.49 3.99
C GLU A 184 -14.54 -16.68 2.68
N GLN A 185 -15.45 -15.75 2.37
CA GLN A 185 -16.30 -15.81 1.18
C GLN A 185 -15.51 -15.70 -0.13
N SER A 186 -14.35 -15.08 -0.14
CA SER A 186 -13.48 -15.01 -1.31
C SER A 186 -13.00 -16.40 -1.76
N GLY A 187 -12.81 -17.31 -0.82
CA GLY A 187 -12.21 -18.62 -1.05
C GLY A 187 -10.75 -18.58 -1.49
N ALA A 188 -10.12 -17.39 -1.50
CA ALA A 188 -8.71 -17.20 -1.82
C ALA A 188 -7.81 -17.62 -0.65
N TRP A 189 -6.54 -17.88 -0.94
CA TRP A 189 -5.52 -18.09 0.07
C TRP A 189 -5.05 -16.72 0.61
N VAL A 190 -5.09 -16.55 1.92
CA VAL A 190 -4.79 -15.27 2.57
C VAL A 190 -3.47 -15.33 3.33
N ASP A 191 -2.57 -14.41 3.01
CA ASP A 191 -1.37 -14.10 3.78
C ASP A 191 -1.62 -12.83 4.61
N PHE A 192 -1.60 -12.94 5.94
CA PHE A 192 -1.64 -11.81 6.86
C PHE A 192 -0.23 -11.23 7.03
N THR A 193 0.23 -10.52 5.99
CA THR A 193 1.62 -10.13 5.77
C THR A 193 2.25 -9.36 6.94
N GLN A 194 1.49 -8.47 7.61
CA GLN A 194 1.98 -7.69 8.75
C GLN A 194 1.77 -8.38 10.10
N GLY A 195 1.11 -9.54 10.08
CA GLY A 195 0.84 -10.35 11.25
C GLY A 195 -0.43 -10.00 12.02
N LEU A 196 -0.70 -10.82 13.02
CA LEU A 196 -1.83 -10.68 13.92
C LEU A 196 -1.34 -10.50 15.37
N ASP A 197 -1.98 -9.66 16.15
CA ASP A 197 -1.68 -9.53 17.58
C ASP A 197 -2.29 -10.71 18.35
N ILE A 198 -1.43 -11.67 18.73
CA ILE A 198 -1.86 -12.87 19.45
C ILE A 198 -2.61 -12.57 20.74
N ARG A 199 -2.33 -11.45 21.39
CA ARG A 199 -2.99 -11.03 22.64
C ARG A 199 -4.47 -10.67 22.45
N LEU A 200 -4.88 -10.39 21.20
CA LEU A 200 -6.25 -10.08 20.82
C LEU A 200 -7.01 -11.28 20.26
N MET A 201 -6.35 -12.45 20.14
CA MET A 201 -6.95 -13.66 19.57
C MET A 201 -7.81 -14.35 20.65
N THR A 202 -9.12 -14.07 20.60
CA THR A 202 -10.13 -14.78 21.41
C THR A 202 -10.50 -16.11 20.74
N GLN A 203 -11.15 -17.02 21.50
CA GLN A 203 -11.67 -18.28 20.95
C GLN A 203 -12.58 -18.05 19.73
N GLU A 204 -13.39 -17.00 19.75
CA GLU A 204 -14.25 -16.62 18.64
C GLU A 204 -13.43 -16.22 17.40
N LYS A 205 -12.43 -15.36 17.57
CA LYS A 205 -11.56 -14.93 16.46
C LYS A 205 -10.76 -16.10 15.88
N ILE A 206 -10.30 -17.03 16.71
CA ILE A 206 -9.64 -18.24 16.26
C ILE A 206 -10.61 -19.09 15.43
N ALA A 207 -11.84 -19.29 15.91
CA ALA A 207 -12.84 -20.07 15.19
C ALA A 207 -13.20 -19.46 13.82
N GLU A 208 -13.31 -18.13 13.73
CA GLU A 208 -13.55 -17.45 12.47
C GLU A 208 -12.32 -17.48 11.54
N LEU A 209 -11.10 -17.32 12.07
CA LEU A 209 -9.86 -17.41 11.30
C LEU A 209 -9.71 -18.80 10.65
N MET A 210 -10.08 -19.86 11.37
CA MET A 210 -10.00 -21.25 10.87
C MET A 210 -10.92 -21.53 9.67
N LYS A 211 -11.89 -20.67 9.38
CA LYS A 211 -12.75 -20.77 8.18
C LYS A 211 -12.08 -20.18 6.93
N ILE A 212 -11.09 -19.30 7.11
CA ILE A 212 -10.33 -18.68 6.03
C ILE A 212 -9.25 -19.65 5.55
N LYS A 213 -9.03 -19.71 4.24
CA LYS A 213 -7.86 -20.41 3.69
C LYS A 213 -6.62 -19.58 3.95
N VAL A 214 -5.97 -19.80 5.07
CA VAL A 214 -4.75 -19.08 5.45
C VAL A 214 -3.55 -19.70 4.75
N GLU A 215 -2.82 -18.91 3.96
CA GLU A 215 -1.53 -19.30 3.37
C GLU A 215 -0.42 -19.14 4.39
N GLN A 216 -0.38 -17.95 5.02
CA GLN A 216 0.62 -17.62 6.02
C GLN A 216 0.02 -16.67 7.06
N VAL A 217 0.39 -16.88 8.31
CA VAL A 217 0.10 -15.97 9.42
C VAL A 217 1.35 -15.77 10.26
N HIS A 218 1.60 -14.52 10.57
CA HIS A 218 2.68 -14.13 11.47
C HIS A 218 2.08 -13.64 12.79
N PHE A 219 2.77 -13.89 13.90
CA PHE A 219 2.43 -13.32 15.19
C PHE A 219 3.62 -12.53 15.71
N ALA A 220 3.41 -11.28 16.06
CA ALA A 220 4.42 -10.51 16.75
C ALA A 220 4.61 -11.06 18.17
N TRP A 221 5.86 -11.32 18.55
CA TRP A 221 6.27 -11.73 19.90
C TRP A 221 6.98 -10.56 20.57
N ASP A 222 6.25 -9.45 20.73
CA ASP A 222 6.79 -8.25 21.36
C ASP A 222 6.50 -8.27 22.85
N ASN A 223 7.52 -7.96 23.66
CA ASN A 223 7.39 -7.80 25.09
C ASN A 223 6.82 -6.44 25.49
#